data_a78e5ada0526b8eb74662cd52ae3c4fb
#
_entry.id   a78e5ada0526b8eb74662cd52ae3c4fb
#
_cell.length_a   1.000
_cell.length_b   1.000
_cell.length_c   1.000
_cell.angle_alpha   90.00
_cell.angle_beta   90.00
_cell.angle_gamma   90.00
#
_symmetry.space_group_name_H-M   'P 1'
#
loop_
_entity.id
_entity.type
_entity.pdbx_description
1 polymer ?
#
loop_
_entity_poly.entity_id
_entity_poly.type
_entity_poly.pdbx_seq_one_letter_code
_entity_poly.pdbx_strand_id
1 'polypeptide(L)'
;MLEEYKACLSRVTLLSREEEQALWKEYKEEEEIDARQRLIENYQPLVFKEAVKYGLQEAVTMDLIQEGTVGLMEAVERYDPLAGVAFSLYAIHRIRGRMLNFLNANKKEILLKDGEEEKV
;
A
#
# COMPACT_ATOMS: atom_id res chain seq x y z
N MET A 1 -9.94 14.71 0.72
CA MET A 1 -8.91 13.84 1.32
C MET A 1 -8.17 12.99 0.30
N LEU A 2 -8.88 12.33 -0.60
CA LEU A 2 -8.24 11.47 -1.59
C LEU A 2 -7.38 12.27 -2.57
N GLU A 3 -7.86 13.42 -3.03
CA GLU A 3 -7.10 14.30 -3.91
C GLU A 3 -5.84 14.85 -3.24
N GLU A 4 -5.91 15.17 -1.97
CA GLU A 4 -4.76 15.62 -1.18
C GLU A 4 -3.73 14.51 -1.03
N TYR A 5 -4.19 13.30 -0.78
CA TYR A 5 -3.33 12.12 -0.69
C TYR A 5 -2.64 11.86 -2.03
N LYS A 6 -3.40 11.93 -3.12
CA LYS A 6 -2.87 11.75 -4.47
C LYS A 6 -1.80 12.81 -4.79
N ALA A 7 -2.03 14.07 -4.40
CA ALA A 7 -1.07 15.14 -4.58
C ALA A 7 0.22 14.87 -3.80
N CYS A 8 0.12 14.34 -2.58
CA CYS A 8 1.29 13.95 -1.80
C CYS A 8 2.08 12.83 -2.47
N LEU A 9 1.39 11.83 -3.04
CA LEU A 9 2.06 10.75 -3.75
C LEU A 9 2.83 11.24 -4.97
N SER A 10 2.34 12.25 -5.67
CA SER A 10 3.01 12.79 -6.85
C SER A 10 4.35 13.45 -6.52
N ARG A 11 4.58 13.78 -5.25
CA ARG A 11 5.83 14.36 -4.76
C ARG A 11 6.87 13.32 -4.37
N VAL A 12 6.47 12.05 -4.29
CA VAL A 12 7.39 10.97 -3.94
C VAL A 12 8.33 10.73 -5.12
N THR A 13 9.63 10.85 -4.87
CA THR A 13 10.64 10.53 -5.86
C THR A 13 10.87 9.02 -5.86
N LEU A 14 10.61 8.39 -7.01
CA LEU A 14 10.83 6.96 -7.15
C LEU A 14 12.32 6.65 -7.11
N LEU A 15 12.65 5.58 -6.43
CA LEU A 15 14.03 5.11 -6.30
C LEU A 15 14.49 4.40 -7.57
N SER A 16 15.74 4.57 -7.95
CA SER A 16 16.36 3.72 -8.95
C SER A 16 16.56 2.31 -8.36
N ARG A 17 16.83 1.35 -9.24
CA ARG A 17 17.08 -0.02 -8.80
C ARG A 17 18.27 -0.09 -7.84
N GLU A 18 19.33 0.64 -8.14
CA GLU A 18 20.53 0.68 -7.33
C GLU A 18 20.28 1.32 -5.97
N GLU A 19 19.52 2.41 -5.95
CA GLU A 19 19.12 3.09 -4.70
C GLU A 19 18.29 2.17 -3.83
N GLU A 20 17.33 1.47 -4.44
CA GLU A 20 16.47 0.54 -3.70
C GLU A 20 17.29 -0.61 -3.11
N GLN A 21 18.20 -1.19 -3.88
CA GLN A 21 19.07 -2.26 -3.39
C GLN A 21 19.92 -1.81 -2.20
N ALA A 22 20.44 -0.58 -2.27
CA ALA A 22 21.20 -0.01 -1.15
C ALA A 22 20.34 0.14 0.10
N LEU A 23 19.09 0.58 -0.05
CA LEU A 23 18.17 0.74 1.07
C LEU A 23 17.80 -0.61 1.70
N TRP A 24 17.58 -1.66 0.88
CA TRP A 24 17.34 -3.00 1.42
C TRP A 24 18.49 -3.49 2.26
N LYS A 25 19.72 -3.26 1.79
CA LYS A 25 20.91 -3.64 2.53
C LYS A 25 21.01 -2.89 3.85
N GLU A 26 20.85 -1.56 3.81
CA GLU A 26 20.88 -0.73 5.02
C GLU A 26 19.83 -1.17 6.04
N TYR A 27 18.62 -1.46 5.59
CA TYR A 27 17.56 -1.89 6.48
C TYR A 27 17.80 -3.29 7.03
N LYS A 28 18.09 -4.26 6.16
CA LYS A 28 18.15 -5.67 6.57
C LYS A 28 19.45 -6.04 7.28
N GLU A 29 20.58 -5.40 6.94
CA GLU A 29 21.85 -5.69 7.54
C GLU A 29 22.22 -4.73 8.67
N GLU A 30 21.86 -3.45 8.54
CA GLU A 30 22.24 -2.40 9.48
C GLU A 30 21.08 -1.91 10.35
N GLU A 31 19.88 -2.46 10.14
CA GLU A 31 18.66 -2.12 10.88
C GLU A 31 18.32 -0.61 10.85
N GLU A 32 18.66 0.06 9.74
CA GLU A 32 18.39 1.48 9.56
C GLU A 32 16.89 1.75 9.35
N ILE A 33 16.27 2.42 10.32
CA ILE A 33 14.83 2.73 10.28
C ILE A 33 14.51 3.71 9.16
N ASP A 34 15.40 4.66 8.89
CA ASP A 34 15.19 5.61 7.79
C ASP A 34 15.13 4.92 6.44
N ALA A 35 15.95 3.87 6.23
CA ALA A 35 15.92 3.07 5.02
C ALA A 35 14.57 2.35 4.88
N ARG A 36 14.06 1.78 5.97
CA ARG A 36 12.73 1.14 6.02
C ARG A 36 11.65 2.13 5.60
N GLN A 37 11.66 3.32 6.16
CA GLN A 37 10.67 4.35 5.88
C GLN A 37 10.70 4.78 4.41
N ARG A 38 11.87 4.96 3.84
CA ARG A 38 12.01 5.34 2.44
C ARG A 38 11.52 4.24 1.49
N LEU A 39 11.73 2.98 1.85
CA LEU A 39 11.19 1.85 1.08
C LEU A 39 9.65 1.85 1.11
N ILE A 40 9.06 2.07 2.26
CA ILE A 40 7.60 2.14 2.40
C ILE A 40 7.04 3.29 1.55
N GLU A 41 7.65 4.47 1.63
CA GLU A 41 7.23 5.63 0.86
C GLU A 41 7.33 5.38 -0.64
N ASN A 42 8.40 4.71 -1.09
CA ASN A 42 8.60 4.39 -2.49
C ASN A 42 7.49 3.52 -3.07
N TYR A 43 6.91 2.65 -2.25
CA TYR A 43 5.86 1.71 -2.69
C TYR A 43 4.44 2.14 -2.32
N GLN A 44 4.28 3.31 -1.68
CA GLN A 44 2.96 3.83 -1.35
C GLN A 44 2.06 4.00 -2.60
N PRO A 45 2.59 4.44 -3.77
CA PRO A 45 1.76 4.50 -4.99
C PRO A 45 1.14 3.17 -5.38
N LEU A 46 1.79 2.05 -5.09
CA LEU A 46 1.24 0.72 -5.36
C LEU A 46 -0.03 0.47 -4.52
N VAL A 47 -0.02 0.88 -3.25
CA VAL A 47 -1.18 0.78 -2.38
C VAL A 47 -2.34 1.61 -2.92
N PHE A 48 -2.07 2.86 -3.30
CA PHE A 48 -3.09 3.75 -3.87
C PHE A 48 -3.71 3.12 -5.12
N LYS A 49 -2.88 2.64 -6.04
CA LYS A 49 -3.33 2.03 -7.28
C LYS A 49 -4.26 0.84 -7.03
N GLU A 50 -3.91 0.00 -6.06
CA GLU A 50 -4.75 -1.16 -5.71
C GLU A 50 -6.06 -0.76 -5.06
N ALA A 51 -6.05 0.25 -4.19
CA ALA A 51 -7.25 0.71 -3.50
C ALA A 51 -8.28 1.29 -4.48
N VAL A 52 -7.86 2.12 -5.43
CA VAL A 52 -8.77 2.79 -6.35
C VAL A 52 -9.40 1.84 -7.37
N LYS A 53 -8.82 0.66 -7.58
CA LYS A 53 -9.39 -0.34 -8.50
C LYS A 53 -10.78 -0.82 -8.08
N TYR A 54 -11.10 -0.75 -6.79
CA TYR A 54 -12.40 -1.21 -6.29
C TYR A 54 -13.55 -0.25 -6.65
N GLY A 55 -13.24 1.00 -7.02
CA GLY A 55 -14.25 1.95 -7.47
C GLY A 55 -15.29 2.30 -6.40
N LEU A 56 -14.90 2.29 -5.13
CA LEU A 56 -15.78 2.57 -4.01
C LEU A 56 -15.74 4.05 -3.61
N GLN A 57 -16.66 4.47 -2.74
CA GLN A 57 -16.69 5.84 -2.28
C GLN A 57 -15.39 6.26 -1.58
N GLU A 58 -15.13 7.55 -1.52
CA GLU A 58 -13.87 8.09 -1.01
C GLU A 58 -13.52 7.59 0.39
N ALA A 59 -14.48 7.59 1.32
CA ALA A 59 -14.24 7.15 2.69
C ALA A 59 -13.76 5.70 2.76
N VAL A 60 -14.39 4.81 1.98
CA VAL A 60 -14.00 3.40 1.92
C VAL A 60 -12.64 3.24 1.25
N THR A 61 -12.38 4.01 0.19
CA THR A 61 -11.09 3.99 -0.51
C THR A 61 -9.97 4.41 0.45
N MET A 62 -10.19 5.44 1.27
CA MET A 62 -9.20 5.87 2.26
C MET A 62 -8.93 4.77 3.30
N ASP A 63 -9.98 4.05 3.73
CA ASP A 63 -9.82 2.92 4.63
C ASP A 63 -9.01 1.79 3.98
N LEU A 64 -9.25 1.52 2.69
CA LEU A 64 -8.48 0.54 1.95
C LEU A 64 -7.00 0.92 1.85
N ILE A 65 -6.73 2.20 1.66
CA ILE A 65 -5.35 2.70 1.63
C ILE A 65 -4.66 2.44 2.97
N GLN A 66 -5.35 2.71 4.08
CA GLN A 66 -4.79 2.46 5.42
C GLN A 66 -4.50 0.97 5.63
N GLU A 67 -5.46 0.11 5.28
CA GLU A 67 -5.28 -1.34 5.39
C GLU A 67 -4.16 -1.85 4.49
N GLY A 68 -4.13 -1.38 3.25
CA GLY A 68 -3.09 -1.76 2.29
C GLY A 68 -1.72 -1.30 2.74
N THR A 69 -1.63 -0.14 3.39
CA THR A 69 -0.37 0.38 3.93
C THR A 69 0.16 -0.52 5.05
N VAL A 70 -0.72 -1.05 5.91
CA VAL A 70 -0.31 -2.04 6.92
C VAL A 70 0.25 -3.28 6.24
N GLY A 71 -0.40 -3.74 5.17
CA GLY A 71 0.10 -4.87 4.37
C GLY A 71 1.46 -4.59 3.76
N LEU A 72 1.66 -3.38 3.26
CA LEU A 72 2.95 -2.94 2.71
C LEU A 72 4.03 -2.93 3.79
N MET A 73 3.74 -2.42 4.97
CA MET A 73 4.69 -2.40 6.09
C MET A 73 5.11 -3.81 6.49
N GLU A 74 4.14 -4.72 6.58
CA GLU A 74 4.43 -6.13 6.87
C GLU A 74 5.31 -6.75 5.79
N ALA A 75 5.02 -6.43 4.53
CA ALA A 75 5.81 -6.94 3.41
C ALA A 75 7.26 -6.45 3.48
N VAL A 76 7.48 -5.17 3.78
CA VAL A 76 8.82 -4.59 3.91
C VAL A 76 9.59 -5.31 5.03
N GLU A 77 8.93 -5.56 6.15
CA GLU A 77 9.56 -6.22 7.29
C GLU A 77 9.95 -7.68 7.00
N ARG A 78 9.12 -8.39 6.24
CA ARG A 78 9.30 -9.82 6.01
C ARG A 78 10.01 -10.19 4.71
N TYR A 79 10.18 -9.24 3.83
CA TYR A 79 10.80 -9.49 2.54
C TYR A 79 12.26 -9.93 2.68
N ASP A 80 12.64 -10.95 1.92
CA ASP A 80 14.04 -11.38 1.78
C ASP A 80 14.57 -10.93 0.42
N PRO A 81 15.44 -9.89 0.39
CA PRO A 81 15.98 -9.39 -0.88
C PRO A 81 16.81 -10.41 -1.66
N LEU A 82 17.24 -11.49 -1.00
CA LEU A 82 18.08 -12.53 -1.61
C LEU A 82 17.27 -13.69 -2.17
N ALA A 83 15.94 -13.68 -1.99
CA ALA A 83 15.07 -14.79 -2.41
C ALA A 83 14.80 -14.86 -3.91
N GLY A 84 15.23 -13.85 -4.68
CA GLY A 84 15.09 -13.86 -6.13
C GLY A 84 13.71 -13.46 -6.64
N VAL A 85 12.84 -12.91 -5.78
CA VAL A 85 11.51 -12.42 -6.14
C VAL A 85 11.51 -10.90 -6.01
N ALA A 86 10.94 -10.20 -7.00
CA ALA A 86 10.80 -8.75 -6.93
C ALA A 86 9.91 -8.37 -5.77
N PHE A 87 10.25 -7.30 -5.05
CA PHE A 87 9.49 -6.88 -3.89
C PHE A 87 8.03 -6.56 -4.24
N SER A 88 7.78 -5.87 -5.37
CA SER A 88 6.42 -5.52 -5.77
C SER A 88 5.51 -6.75 -5.91
N LEU A 89 6.03 -7.84 -6.46
CA LEU A 89 5.28 -9.09 -6.61
C LEU A 89 4.99 -9.74 -5.25
N TYR A 90 5.93 -9.66 -4.34
CA TYR A 90 5.75 -10.16 -2.98
C TYR A 90 4.75 -9.31 -2.20
N ALA A 91 4.89 -7.99 -2.27
CA ALA A 91 4.08 -7.06 -1.50
C ALA A 91 2.61 -7.02 -1.95
N ILE A 92 2.35 -7.16 -3.26
CA ILE A 92 1.00 -7.03 -3.80
C ILE A 92 0.03 -8.01 -3.15
N HIS A 93 0.47 -9.21 -2.84
CA HIS A 93 -0.37 -10.23 -2.22
C HIS A 93 -0.78 -9.84 -0.79
N ARG A 94 0.12 -9.26 -0.03
CA ARG A 94 -0.20 -8.79 1.33
C ARG A 94 -1.10 -7.56 1.31
N ILE A 95 -0.83 -6.64 0.39
CA ILE A 95 -1.64 -5.44 0.22
C ILE A 95 -3.08 -5.84 -0.13
N ARG A 96 -3.24 -6.69 -1.13
CA ARG A 96 -4.56 -7.18 -1.56
C ARG A 96 -5.26 -7.99 -0.47
N GLY A 97 -4.52 -8.84 0.22
CA GLY A 97 -5.08 -9.65 1.31
C GLY A 97 -5.67 -8.78 2.41
N ARG A 98 -4.97 -7.73 2.80
CA ARG A 98 -5.45 -6.78 3.79
C ARG A 98 -6.72 -6.07 3.33
N MET A 99 -6.75 -5.62 2.08
CA MET A 99 -7.91 -4.94 1.50
C MET A 99 -9.11 -5.85 1.42
N LEU A 100 -8.92 -7.08 0.95
CA LEU A 100 -10.02 -8.05 0.85
C LEU A 100 -10.57 -8.44 2.21
N ASN A 101 -9.72 -8.61 3.21
CA ASN A 101 -10.17 -8.91 4.56
C ASN A 101 -11.02 -7.77 5.13
N PHE A 102 -10.59 -6.54 4.91
CA PHE A 102 -11.36 -5.37 5.32
C PHE A 102 -12.71 -5.32 4.64
N LEU A 103 -12.74 -5.51 3.32
CA LEU A 103 -13.98 -5.49 2.56
C LEU A 103 -14.95 -6.59 3.01
N ASN A 104 -14.45 -7.79 3.25
CA ASN A 104 -15.28 -8.90 3.72
C ASN A 104 -15.84 -8.65 5.12
N ALA A 105 -15.01 -8.09 6.02
CA ALA A 105 -15.44 -7.80 7.40
C ALA A 105 -16.47 -6.67 7.46
N ASN A 106 -16.46 -5.76 6.49
CA ASN A 106 -17.32 -4.58 6.46
C ASN A 106 -18.33 -4.60 5.30
N LYS A 107 -18.53 -5.75 4.68
CA LYS A 107 -19.33 -5.92 3.47
C LYS A 107 -20.72 -5.31 3.59
N LYS A 108 -21.40 -5.54 4.70
CA LYS A 108 -22.76 -5.07 4.91
C LYS A 108 -22.84 -3.54 4.94
N GLU A 109 -21.93 -2.90 5.66
CA GLU A 109 -21.89 -1.44 5.77
C GLU A 109 -21.51 -0.80 4.42
N ILE A 110 -20.56 -1.38 3.73
CA ILE A 110 -20.08 -0.88 2.43
C ILE A 110 -21.21 -0.94 1.40
N LEU A 111 -21.93 -2.05 1.32
CA LEU A 111 -23.04 -2.20 0.40
C LEU A 111 -24.17 -1.22 0.68
N LEU A 112 -24.47 -0.95 1.94
CA LEU A 112 -25.48 0.01 2.33
C LEU A 112 -25.09 1.43 1.91
N LYS A 113 -23.85 1.83 2.14
CA LYS A 113 -23.36 3.16 1.77
C LYS A 113 -23.35 3.37 0.26
N ASP A 114 -22.86 2.40 -0.50
CA ASP A 114 -22.86 2.47 -1.96
C ASP A 114 -24.27 2.46 -2.52
N GLY A 115 -25.18 1.69 -1.92
CA GLY A 115 -26.59 1.66 -2.30
C GLY A 115 -27.28 3.00 -2.07
N GLU A 116 -26.94 3.70 -1.00
CA GLU A 116 -27.47 5.05 -0.72
C GLU A 116 -26.97 6.06 -1.75
N GLU A 117 -25.69 5.99 -2.13
CA GLU A 117 -25.12 6.86 -3.15
C GLU A 117 -25.79 6.64 -4.52
N GLU A 118 -26.03 5.40 -4.88
CA GLU A 118 -26.69 5.06 -6.15
C GLU A 118 -28.13 5.56 -6.24
N LYS A 119 -28.80 5.71 -5.11
CA LYS A 119 -30.19 6.18 -5.05
C LYS A 119 -30.34 7.69 -5.13
N VAL A 120 -29.25 8.40 -4.95
CA VAL A 120 -29.22 9.85 -5.03
C VAL A 120 -28.88 10.31 -6.42
#